data_f087a31cd7a9561d25fc3b9780a09e51
#
_entry.id   f087a31cd7a9561d25fc3b9780a09e51
#
_cell.length_a   1.000
_cell.length_b   1.000
_cell.length_c   1.000
_cell.angle_alpha   90.00
_cell.angle_beta   90.00
_cell.angle_gamma   90.00
#
_symmetry.space_group_name_H-M   'P 1'
#
loop_
_entity.id
_entity.type
_entity.pdbx_description
1 polymer ?
#
loop_
_entity_poly.entity_id
_entity_poly.type
_entity_poly.pdbx_seq_one_letter_code
_entity_poly.pdbx_strand_id
1 'polypeptide(L)'
;MENTKSIGICPICGQGHITEHPFGWACDNSKKNDDGTWYNCKFVVFRQYHGANITEEDVKTLLATGETGELQMCNKEGKPFIGKLVIKEGKVQLAFPPRYLEGRCPVCGGRIKVTGKGYACENFFKKDEGHCNFFISSTLCNRVITEQEVENFLAGKKQILDGFCSKAGKHFSSLLSTTVEGKVMLNSTICQCPQCGGEIRVGPRAYNCSNYSNDDVKCQFSIWRTIDGHEVTPEEVKQLCDKGETDEVIHFYRKDGSQFDKKLKLEDGKVILA
;
A
#
# COMPACT_ATOMS: atom_id res chain seq x y z
N MET A 1 -7.71 -54.81 -10.86
CA MET A 1 -8.02 -53.35 -10.97
C MET A 1 -8.21 -52.87 -9.54
N GLU A 2 -7.20 -52.19 -9.01
CA GLU A 2 -7.31 -51.57 -7.67
C GLU A 2 -8.45 -50.55 -7.72
N ASN A 3 -9.36 -50.73 -6.79
CA ASN A 3 -10.55 -49.86 -6.64
C ASN A 3 -10.07 -48.52 -6.07
N THR A 4 -9.47 -47.66 -6.90
CA THR A 4 -8.99 -46.36 -6.51
C THR A 4 -10.16 -45.49 -6.08
N LYS A 5 -10.24 -45.20 -4.78
CA LYS A 5 -11.30 -44.39 -4.16
C LYS A 5 -11.34 -43.01 -4.82
N SER A 6 -12.46 -42.68 -5.45
CA SER A 6 -12.71 -41.32 -5.94
C SER A 6 -12.99 -40.37 -4.76
N ILE A 7 -12.41 -39.18 -4.81
CA ILE A 7 -12.65 -38.10 -3.82
C ILE A 7 -13.48 -36.94 -4.36
N GLY A 8 -13.83 -36.96 -5.63
CA GLY A 8 -14.70 -35.95 -6.23
C GLY A 8 -14.70 -35.98 -7.76
N ILE A 9 -15.55 -35.15 -8.35
CA ILE A 9 -15.61 -34.94 -9.82
C ILE A 9 -14.55 -33.93 -10.20
N CYS A 10 -13.89 -34.14 -11.35
CA CYS A 10 -12.89 -33.22 -11.87
C CYS A 10 -13.51 -31.86 -12.21
N PRO A 11 -13.04 -30.75 -11.62
CA PRO A 11 -13.61 -29.42 -11.84
C PRO A 11 -13.30 -28.86 -13.25
N ILE A 12 -12.41 -29.52 -14.01
CA ILE A 12 -11.96 -29.04 -15.32
C ILE A 12 -12.73 -29.71 -16.44
N CYS A 13 -12.79 -31.04 -16.47
CA CYS A 13 -13.50 -31.76 -17.54
C CYS A 13 -14.95 -32.12 -17.18
N GLY A 14 -15.33 -32.06 -15.91
CA GLY A 14 -16.69 -32.38 -15.44
C GLY A 14 -17.12 -33.85 -15.60
N GLN A 15 -16.27 -34.69 -16.17
CA GLN A 15 -16.60 -36.10 -16.54
C GLN A 15 -15.75 -37.11 -15.78
N GLY A 16 -14.48 -36.79 -15.54
CA GLY A 16 -13.56 -37.67 -14.81
C GLY A 16 -13.70 -37.51 -13.31
N HIS A 17 -13.18 -38.48 -12.57
CA HIS A 17 -13.09 -38.49 -11.13
C HIS A 17 -11.67 -38.23 -10.67
N ILE A 18 -11.53 -37.59 -9.52
CA ILE A 18 -10.20 -37.36 -8.91
C ILE A 18 -9.87 -38.57 -8.05
N THR A 19 -8.79 -39.25 -8.41
CA THR A 19 -8.30 -40.46 -7.75
C THR A 19 -6.92 -40.27 -7.18
N GLU A 20 -6.61 -41.00 -6.12
CA GLU A 20 -5.32 -40.92 -5.43
C GLU A 20 -4.24 -41.71 -6.15
N HIS A 21 -3.03 -41.14 -6.23
CA HIS A 21 -1.82 -41.74 -6.81
C HIS A 21 -0.61 -41.48 -5.88
N PRO A 22 0.51 -42.21 -6.05
CA PRO A 22 1.71 -41.98 -5.25
C PRO A 22 2.23 -40.54 -5.29
N PHE A 23 2.07 -39.84 -6.42
CA PHE A 23 2.51 -38.45 -6.61
C PHE A 23 1.48 -37.40 -6.16
N GLY A 24 0.24 -37.80 -5.86
CA GLY A 24 -0.85 -36.88 -5.50
C GLY A 24 -2.21 -37.36 -6.00
N TRP A 25 -3.04 -36.45 -6.45
CA TRP A 25 -4.40 -36.74 -6.95
C TRP A 25 -4.53 -36.24 -8.38
N ALA A 26 -5.10 -37.06 -9.24
CA ALA A 26 -5.26 -36.73 -10.65
C ALA A 26 -6.63 -37.16 -11.19
N CYS A 27 -7.04 -36.52 -12.28
CA CYS A 27 -8.24 -36.92 -12.99
C CYS A 27 -8.03 -38.23 -13.72
N ASP A 28 -8.92 -39.22 -13.55
CA ASP A 28 -8.88 -40.52 -14.21
C ASP A 28 -9.13 -40.45 -15.74
N ASN A 29 -9.69 -39.29 -16.21
CA ASN A 29 -9.82 -38.99 -17.64
C ASN A 29 -8.52 -38.45 -18.26
N SER A 30 -7.42 -38.47 -17.52
CA SER A 30 -6.07 -38.14 -17.99
C SER A 30 -5.44 -39.38 -18.61
N LYS A 31 -4.99 -39.29 -19.86
CA LYS A 31 -4.36 -40.40 -20.59
C LYS A 31 -3.00 -39.99 -21.12
N LYS A 32 -2.09 -40.93 -21.22
CA LYS A 32 -0.74 -40.73 -21.71
C LYS A 32 -0.58 -41.40 -23.06
N ASN A 33 -0.02 -40.70 -24.04
CA ASN A 33 0.35 -41.23 -25.34
C ASN A 33 1.63 -42.09 -25.23
N ASP A 34 1.94 -42.87 -26.26
CA ASP A 34 3.15 -43.68 -26.34
C ASP A 34 4.43 -42.84 -26.35
N ASP A 35 4.37 -41.60 -26.81
CA ASP A 35 5.47 -40.62 -26.76
C ASP A 35 5.65 -39.96 -25.38
N GLY A 36 4.82 -40.35 -24.42
CA GLY A 36 4.87 -39.80 -23.06
C GLY A 36 4.10 -38.50 -22.84
N THR A 37 3.45 -37.94 -23.87
CA THR A 37 2.61 -36.73 -23.72
C THR A 37 1.23 -37.08 -23.14
N TRP A 38 0.71 -36.14 -22.31
CA TRP A 38 -0.62 -36.30 -21.71
C TRP A 38 -1.69 -35.63 -22.59
N TYR A 39 -2.83 -36.30 -22.75
CA TYR A 39 -3.99 -35.82 -23.48
C TYR A 39 -5.27 -35.92 -22.63
N ASN A 40 -6.38 -35.40 -23.13
CA ASN A 40 -7.63 -35.21 -22.41
C ASN A 40 -7.46 -34.26 -21.21
N CYS A 41 -7.88 -34.68 -20.01
CA CYS A 41 -7.79 -33.85 -18.82
C CYS A 41 -6.40 -33.93 -18.21
N LYS A 42 -5.79 -32.75 -17.90
CA LYS A 42 -4.46 -32.64 -17.29
C LYS A 42 -4.52 -32.17 -15.84
N PHE A 43 -5.69 -32.25 -15.20
CA PHE A 43 -5.83 -31.80 -13.84
C PHE A 43 -5.10 -32.71 -12.85
N VAL A 44 -4.20 -32.13 -12.06
CA VAL A 44 -3.42 -32.82 -11.06
C VAL A 44 -3.21 -31.92 -9.85
N VAL A 45 -3.24 -32.50 -8.66
CA VAL A 45 -2.84 -31.90 -7.39
C VAL A 45 -1.69 -32.74 -6.84
N PHE A 46 -0.50 -32.19 -6.72
CA PHE A 46 0.66 -32.91 -6.19
C PHE A 46 0.58 -33.03 -4.66
N ARG A 47 1.25 -34.04 -4.10
CA ARG A 47 1.34 -34.21 -2.63
C ARG A 47 2.12 -33.12 -1.92
N GLN A 48 2.96 -32.40 -2.66
CA GLN A 48 3.78 -31.34 -2.09
C GLN A 48 3.77 -30.09 -2.96
N TYR A 49 3.60 -28.95 -2.31
CA TYR A 49 3.78 -27.62 -2.89
C TYR A 49 4.60 -26.76 -1.94
N HIS A 50 5.74 -26.28 -2.39
CA HIS A 50 6.59 -25.38 -1.60
C HIS A 50 6.85 -25.88 -0.17
N GLY A 51 7.17 -27.18 -0.03
CA GLY A 51 7.43 -27.81 1.27
C GLY A 51 6.19 -28.20 2.09
N ALA A 52 5.01 -27.73 1.72
CA ALA A 52 3.76 -28.15 2.37
C ALA A 52 3.30 -29.53 1.85
N ASN A 53 2.93 -30.41 2.75
CA ASN A 53 2.26 -31.68 2.42
C ASN A 53 0.76 -31.43 2.26
N ILE A 54 0.22 -31.79 1.11
CA ILE A 54 -1.21 -31.66 0.81
C ILE A 54 -1.92 -32.92 1.27
N THR A 55 -3.02 -32.76 1.99
CA THR A 55 -3.86 -33.84 2.51
C THR A 55 -5.06 -34.08 1.59
N GLU A 56 -5.74 -35.23 1.75
CA GLU A 56 -7.01 -35.52 1.08
C GLU A 56 -8.06 -34.45 1.37
N GLU A 57 -8.08 -33.93 2.61
CA GLU A 57 -9.01 -32.87 3.02
C GLU A 57 -8.78 -31.55 2.31
N ASP A 58 -7.50 -31.18 2.14
CA ASP A 58 -7.12 -29.98 1.35
C ASP A 58 -7.60 -30.12 -0.10
N VAL A 59 -7.46 -31.32 -0.67
CA VAL A 59 -7.93 -31.56 -2.05
C VAL A 59 -9.44 -31.52 -2.14
N LYS A 60 -10.18 -32.09 -1.18
CA LYS A 60 -11.64 -31.98 -1.12
C LYS A 60 -12.11 -30.55 -1.03
N THR A 61 -11.47 -29.75 -0.17
CA THR A 61 -11.74 -28.32 -0.02
C THR A 61 -11.47 -27.59 -1.35
N LEU A 62 -10.32 -27.86 -1.96
CA LEU A 62 -9.94 -27.30 -3.27
C LEU A 62 -10.96 -27.62 -4.37
N LEU A 63 -11.47 -28.86 -4.40
CA LEU A 63 -12.47 -29.26 -5.39
C LEU A 63 -13.84 -28.62 -5.13
N ALA A 64 -14.22 -28.42 -3.87
CA ALA A 64 -15.51 -27.88 -3.49
C ALA A 64 -15.58 -26.35 -3.64
N THR A 65 -14.51 -25.64 -3.31
CA THR A 65 -14.49 -24.16 -3.22
C THR A 65 -13.63 -23.49 -4.28
N GLY A 66 -12.80 -24.25 -5.01
CA GLY A 66 -11.81 -23.73 -5.93
C GLY A 66 -10.50 -23.31 -5.25
N GLU A 67 -10.38 -23.37 -3.92
CA GLU A 67 -9.18 -23.04 -3.16
C GLU A 67 -9.02 -23.91 -1.91
N THR A 68 -7.79 -24.06 -1.40
CA THR A 68 -7.51 -24.69 -0.10
C THR A 68 -7.66 -23.70 1.03
N GLY A 69 -7.61 -24.17 2.27
CA GLY A 69 -7.25 -23.36 3.42
C GLY A 69 -5.84 -22.79 3.31
N GLU A 70 -5.43 -22.04 4.33
CA GLU A 70 -4.07 -21.51 4.44
C GLU A 70 -3.10 -22.64 4.79
N LEU A 71 -2.01 -22.74 4.01
CA LEU A 71 -0.98 -23.75 4.13
C LEU A 71 0.35 -23.10 4.52
N GLN A 72 1.07 -23.72 5.46
CA GLN A 72 2.42 -23.31 5.79
C GLN A 72 3.38 -23.85 4.72
N MET A 73 4.05 -22.98 4.02
CA MET A 73 4.94 -23.25 2.91
C MET A 73 6.30 -22.62 3.14
N CYS A 74 7.30 -23.02 2.34
CA CYS A 74 8.66 -22.46 2.35
C CYS A 74 9.06 -22.02 0.94
N ASN A 75 9.78 -20.92 0.83
CA ASN A 75 10.40 -20.53 -0.43
C ASN A 75 11.67 -21.37 -0.72
N LYS A 76 12.32 -21.14 -1.86
CA LYS A 76 13.53 -21.86 -2.26
C LYS A 76 14.72 -21.68 -1.29
N GLU A 77 14.69 -20.62 -0.48
CA GLU A 77 15.70 -20.32 0.55
C GLU A 77 15.32 -20.89 1.94
N GLY A 78 14.22 -21.66 2.03
CA GLY A 78 13.73 -22.22 3.29
C GLY A 78 12.97 -21.24 4.18
N LYS A 79 12.70 -20.00 3.73
CA LYS A 79 11.94 -19.03 4.53
C LYS A 79 10.47 -19.40 4.53
N PRO A 80 9.82 -19.47 5.71
CA PRO A 80 8.41 -19.82 5.82
C PRO A 80 7.52 -18.70 5.29
N PHE A 81 6.41 -19.07 4.67
CA PHE A 81 5.33 -18.18 4.30
C PHE A 81 3.98 -18.89 4.35
N ILE A 82 2.89 -18.13 4.42
CA ILE A 82 1.54 -18.66 4.34
C ILE A 82 1.04 -18.44 2.91
N GLY A 83 0.55 -19.53 2.30
CA GLY A 83 -0.04 -19.53 0.96
C GLY A 83 -1.27 -20.41 0.93
N LYS A 84 -1.97 -20.42 -0.19
CA LYS A 84 -3.05 -21.37 -0.49
C LYS A 84 -2.95 -21.83 -1.94
N LEU A 85 -3.52 -22.97 -2.25
CA LEU A 85 -3.66 -23.45 -3.62
C LEU A 85 -5.02 -23.01 -4.16
N VAL A 86 -5.05 -22.59 -5.42
CA VAL A 86 -6.27 -22.21 -6.12
C VAL A 86 -6.32 -22.89 -7.48
N ILE A 87 -7.54 -23.21 -7.95
CA ILE A 87 -7.75 -23.65 -9.32
C ILE A 87 -7.92 -22.44 -10.22
N LYS A 88 -6.96 -22.21 -11.10
CA LYS A 88 -7.00 -21.12 -12.06
C LYS A 88 -6.56 -21.59 -13.43
N GLU A 89 -7.33 -21.24 -14.47
CA GLU A 89 -7.04 -21.63 -15.86
C GLU A 89 -6.80 -23.14 -16.03
N GLY A 90 -7.57 -23.96 -15.33
CA GLY A 90 -7.47 -25.42 -15.41
C GLY A 90 -6.27 -26.04 -14.69
N LYS A 91 -5.54 -25.29 -13.88
CA LYS A 91 -4.35 -25.73 -13.13
C LYS A 91 -4.42 -25.32 -11.67
N VAL A 92 -3.76 -26.10 -10.83
CA VAL A 92 -3.52 -25.74 -9.44
C VAL A 92 -2.34 -24.77 -9.37
N GLN A 93 -2.56 -23.60 -8.78
CA GLN A 93 -1.57 -22.55 -8.66
C GLN A 93 -1.47 -22.07 -7.21
N LEU A 94 -0.28 -21.59 -6.83
CA LEU A 94 -0.08 -20.92 -5.56
C LEU A 94 -0.76 -19.54 -5.57
N ALA A 95 -1.50 -19.26 -4.52
CA ALA A 95 -2.05 -17.93 -4.23
C ALA A 95 -1.69 -17.52 -2.81
N PHE A 96 -1.66 -16.23 -2.58
CA PHE A 96 -1.41 -15.70 -1.24
C PHE A 96 -2.72 -15.17 -0.65
N PRO A 97 -2.98 -15.39 0.66
CA PRO A 97 -4.11 -14.76 1.31
C PRO A 97 -3.99 -13.23 1.16
N PRO A 98 -5.09 -12.53 0.99
CA PRO A 98 -5.04 -11.08 0.87
C PRO A 98 -4.56 -10.48 2.19
N ARG A 99 -3.49 -9.67 2.12
CA ARG A 99 -2.97 -8.92 3.26
C ARG A 99 -3.59 -7.52 3.26
N TYR A 100 -4.04 -7.07 4.42
CA TYR A 100 -4.67 -5.77 4.61
C TYR A 100 -3.87 -4.94 5.61
N LEU A 101 -3.93 -3.63 5.45
CA LEU A 101 -3.47 -2.65 6.43
C LEU A 101 -4.51 -2.50 7.55
N GLU A 102 -4.10 -1.93 8.69
CA GLU A 102 -4.98 -1.69 9.83
C GLU A 102 -5.96 -0.54 9.56
N GLY A 103 -5.46 0.51 8.88
CA GLY A 103 -6.25 1.69 8.52
C GLY A 103 -7.36 1.39 7.52
N ARG A 104 -8.37 2.26 7.51
CA ARG A 104 -9.54 2.16 6.64
C ARG A 104 -9.47 3.17 5.50
N CYS A 105 -10.14 2.83 4.40
CA CYS A 105 -10.27 3.73 3.26
C CYS A 105 -10.96 5.04 3.66
N PRO A 106 -10.34 6.21 3.47
CA PRO A 106 -10.93 7.49 3.85
C PRO A 106 -12.12 7.89 2.96
N VAL A 107 -12.33 7.17 1.84
CA VAL A 107 -13.42 7.45 0.91
C VAL A 107 -14.68 6.64 1.22
N CYS A 108 -14.54 5.34 1.50
CA CYS A 108 -15.70 4.44 1.65
C CYS A 108 -15.63 3.53 2.89
N GLY A 109 -14.63 3.67 3.76
CA GLY A 109 -14.48 2.86 4.98
C GLY A 109 -14.02 1.41 4.73
N GLY A 110 -13.84 0.97 3.47
CA GLY A 110 -13.39 -0.37 3.13
C GLY A 110 -11.97 -0.67 3.62
N ARG A 111 -11.59 -1.95 3.65
CA ARG A 111 -10.23 -2.37 4.02
C ARG A 111 -9.23 -2.00 2.92
N ILE A 112 -7.99 -1.72 3.30
CA ILE A 112 -6.89 -1.43 2.36
C ILE A 112 -6.07 -2.68 2.14
N LYS A 113 -6.16 -3.23 0.93
CA LYS A 113 -5.43 -4.42 0.51
C LYS A 113 -4.04 -4.04 0.01
N VAL A 114 -3.03 -4.75 0.51
CA VAL A 114 -1.66 -4.67 -0.02
C VAL A 114 -1.56 -5.51 -1.29
N THR A 115 -1.10 -4.91 -2.37
CA THR A 115 -0.95 -5.55 -3.68
C THR A 115 0.47 -5.39 -4.20
N GLY A 116 0.88 -6.14 -5.20
CA GLY A 116 2.20 -5.99 -5.83
C GLY A 116 2.43 -4.62 -6.52
N LYS A 117 1.36 -3.84 -6.73
CA LYS A 117 1.44 -2.51 -7.37
C LYS A 117 1.24 -1.36 -6.38
N GLY A 118 0.83 -1.66 -5.15
CA GLY A 118 0.53 -0.64 -4.13
C GLY A 118 -0.62 -1.05 -3.21
N TYR A 119 -1.30 -0.06 -2.68
CA TYR A 119 -2.30 -0.17 -1.63
C TYR A 119 -3.66 0.24 -2.18
N ALA A 120 -4.58 -0.69 -2.28
CA ALA A 120 -5.89 -0.51 -2.91
C ALA A 120 -7.01 -0.70 -1.89
N CYS A 121 -8.04 0.13 -1.96
CA CYS A 121 -9.30 -0.21 -1.30
C CYS A 121 -9.83 -1.55 -1.84
N GLU A 122 -10.37 -2.41 -0.99
CA GLU A 122 -10.97 -3.68 -1.42
C GLU A 122 -12.08 -3.48 -2.45
N ASN A 123 -12.74 -2.33 -2.42
CA ASN A 123 -13.78 -1.94 -3.38
C ASN A 123 -13.22 -1.36 -4.69
N PHE A 124 -11.90 -1.17 -4.82
CA PHE A 124 -11.26 -0.65 -6.04
C PHE A 124 -11.47 -1.58 -7.25
N PHE A 125 -11.54 -2.89 -7.00
CA PHE A 125 -11.68 -3.90 -8.05
C PHE A 125 -13.13 -4.23 -8.40
N LYS A 126 -14.12 -3.63 -7.71
CA LYS A 126 -15.52 -3.76 -8.07
C LYS A 126 -15.81 -3.01 -9.36
N LYS A 127 -16.66 -3.58 -10.22
CA LYS A 127 -17.05 -2.97 -11.50
C LYS A 127 -18.39 -2.23 -11.43
N ASP A 128 -19.16 -2.54 -10.38
CA ASP A 128 -20.56 -2.09 -10.22
C ASP A 128 -20.70 -1.14 -9.02
N GLU A 129 -21.91 -1.05 -8.48
CA GLU A 129 -22.20 -0.25 -7.28
C GLU A 129 -21.23 -0.55 -6.12
N GLY A 130 -20.70 0.50 -5.50
CA GLY A 130 -19.70 0.41 -4.44
C GLY A 130 -18.25 0.41 -4.92
N HIS A 131 -18.00 0.71 -6.21
CA HIS A 131 -16.63 0.98 -6.68
C HIS A 131 -16.00 2.15 -5.92
N CYS A 132 -14.70 2.02 -5.61
CA CYS A 132 -13.93 3.05 -4.93
C CYS A 132 -12.62 3.32 -5.69
N ASN A 133 -12.33 4.58 -5.96
CA ASN A 133 -11.13 4.98 -6.70
C ASN A 133 -9.86 5.06 -5.84
N PHE A 134 -9.95 4.72 -4.54
CA PHE A 134 -8.80 4.84 -3.64
C PHE A 134 -7.72 3.80 -3.95
N PHE A 135 -6.59 4.30 -4.41
CA PHE A 135 -5.39 3.51 -4.69
C PHE A 135 -4.13 4.37 -4.47
N ILE A 136 -3.17 3.85 -3.73
CA ILE A 136 -1.83 4.43 -3.58
C ILE A 136 -0.84 3.52 -4.28
N SER A 137 -0.14 4.02 -5.29
CA SER A 137 0.94 3.26 -5.92
C SER A 137 2.08 3.01 -4.94
N SER A 138 2.68 1.81 -4.96
CA SER A 138 3.90 1.52 -4.19
C SER A 138 5.09 2.39 -4.59
N THR A 139 5.01 3.04 -5.76
CA THR A 139 6.03 3.99 -6.23
C THR A 139 5.33 5.20 -6.83
N LEU A 140 5.64 6.38 -6.32
CA LEU A 140 5.18 7.68 -6.82
C LEU A 140 6.39 8.56 -7.11
N CYS A 141 6.46 9.14 -8.30
CA CYS A 141 7.55 10.05 -8.70
C CYS A 141 8.94 9.50 -8.32
N ASN A 142 9.25 8.27 -8.71
CA ASN A 142 10.50 7.54 -8.43
C ASN A 142 10.82 7.29 -6.95
N ARG A 143 9.84 7.45 -6.05
CA ARG A 143 9.96 7.19 -4.62
C ARG A 143 9.05 6.04 -4.21
N VAL A 144 9.61 5.10 -3.43
CA VAL A 144 8.82 4.02 -2.81
C VAL A 144 8.00 4.59 -1.66
N ILE A 145 6.72 4.24 -1.59
CA ILE A 145 5.81 4.55 -0.50
C ILE A 145 5.73 3.34 0.43
N THR A 146 6.09 3.54 1.68
CA THR A 146 6.12 2.47 2.68
C THR A 146 4.72 2.23 3.30
N GLU A 147 4.52 1.06 3.88
CA GLU A 147 3.26 0.74 4.58
C GLU A 147 3.02 1.68 5.75
N GLN A 148 4.06 2.05 6.50
CA GLN A 148 3.95 2.97 7.62
C GLN A 148 3.48 4.37 7.18
N GLU A 149 3.95 4.86 6.04
CA GLU A 149 3.50 6.14 5.48
C GLU A 149 2.04 6.08 5.04
N VAL A 150 1.62 4.95 4.48
CA VAL A 150 0.21 4.74 4.15
C VAL A 150 -0.65 4.67 5.42
N GLU A 151 -0.23 3.94 6.45
CA GLU A 151 -0.94 3.90 7.74
C GLU A 151 -1.06 5.28 8.38
N ASN A 152 0.01 6.08 8.36
CA ASN A 152 -0.02 7.46 8.83
C ASN A 152 -1.05 8.30 8.04
N PHE A 153 -1.06 8.15 6.71
CA PHE A 153 -2.04 8.82 5.85
C PHE A 153 -3.47 8.38 6.14
N LEU A 154 -3.72 7.07 6.30
CA LEU A 154 -5.03 6.52 6.64
C LEU A 154 -5.51 6.97 8.02
N ALA A 155 -4.59 7.19 8.95
CA ALA A 155 -4.85 7.77 10.28
C ALA A 155 -5.09 9.30 10.24
N GLY A 156 -5.08 9.94 9.07
CA GLY A 156 -5.28 11.37 8.91
C GLY A 156 -4.06 12.25 9.26
N LYS A 157 -2.88 11.65 9.48
CA LYS A 157 -1.65 12.40 9.76
C LYS A 157 -1.14 13.09 8.50
N LYS A 158 -0.88 14.37 8.57
CA LYS A 158 -0.27 15.13 7.48
C LYS A 158 1.26 15.00 7.50
N GLN A 159 1.75 13.87 7.07
CA GLN A 159 3.17 13.59 7.01
C GLN A 159 3.79 14.14 5.72
N ILE A 160 4.87 14.91 5.86
CA ILE A 160 5.70 15.31 4.71
C ILE A 160 6.53 14.12 4.27
N LEU A 161 6.46 13.82 3.00
CA LEU A 161 7.24 12.79 2.35
C LEU A 161 8.31 13.48 1.48
N ASP A 162 9.57 13.18 1.76
CA ASP A 162 10.72 13.70 1.03
C ASP A 162 11.22 12.71 -0.02
N GLY A 163 12.03 13.18 -0.98
CA GLY A 163 12.73 12.33 -1.93
C GLY A 163 11.95 11.99 -3.19
N PHE A 164 10.85 12.66 -3.48
CA PHE A 164 10.21 12.58 -4.79
C PHE A 164 11.10 13.20 -5.86
N CYS A 165 11.07 12.61 -7.08
CA CYS A 165 11.79 13.11 -8.22
C CYS A 165 10.82 13.31 -9.39
N SER A 166 10.72 14.54 -9.90
CA SER A 166 9.90 14.87 -11.05
C SER A 166 10.45 14.27 -12.34
N LYS A 167 9.65 14.26 -13.40
CA LYS A 167 10.12 13.83 -14.75
C LYS A 167 11.30 14.64 -15.28
N ALA A 168 11.46 15.88 -14.81
CA ALA A 168 12.59 16.74 -15.14
C ALA A 168 13.80 16.55 -14.21
N GLY A 169 13.83 15.50 -13.38
CA GLY A 169 14.94 15.23 -12.45
C GLY A 169 14.99 16.12 -11.22
N LYS A 170 14.00 17.01 -11.01
CA LYS A 170 13.97 17.90 -9.84
C LYS A 170 13.41 17.19 -8.61
N HIS A 171 14.16 17.20 -7.51
CA HIS A 171 13.72 16.68 -6.24
C HIS A 171 12.73 17.63 -5.54
N PHE A 172 11.73 17.05 -4.89
CA PHE A 172 10.71 17.81 -4.16
C PHE A 172 10.14 17.02 -2.98
N SER A 173 9.44 17.73 -2.10
CA SER A 173 8.69 17.17 -0.97
C SER A 173 7.21 17.40 -1.17
N SER A 174 6.38 16.51 -0.64
CA SER A 174 4.93 16.60 -0.78
C SER A 174 4.22 15.80 0.31
N LEU A 175 2.92 16.01 0.45
CA LEU A 175 2.03 15.19 1.24
C LEU A 175 1.15 14.33 0.30
N LEU A 176 0.65 13.22 0.84
CA LEU A 176 -0.46 12.51 0.19
C LEU A 176 -1.77 13.24 0.50
N SER A 177 -2.63 13.34 -0.48
CA SER A 177 -3.98 13.86 -0.34
C SER A 177 -4.96 13.06 -1.19
N THR A 178 -6.26 13.18 -0.89
CA THR A 178 -7.32 12.51 -1.65
C THR A 178 -8.16 13.57 -2.36
N THR A 179 -8.43 13.36 -3.64
CA THR A 179 -9.40 14.20 -4.40
C THR A 179 -10.82 13.88 -3.98
N VAL A 180 -11.77 14.70 -4.41
CA VAL A 180 -13.21 14.48 -4.18
C VAL A 180 -13.67 13.13 -4.79
N GLU A 181 -13.08 12.73 -5.92
CA GLU A 181 -13.38 11.44 -6.57
C GLU A 181 -12.67 10.26 -5.90
N GLY A 182 -11.95 10.48 -4.79
CA GLY A 182 -11.27 9.44 -4.04
C GLY A 182 -9.91 9.01 -4.61
N LYS A 183 -9.36 9.72 -5.59
CA LYS A 183 -8.01 9.45 -6.12
C LYS A 183 -6.94 10.04 -5.20
N VAL A 184 -5.87 9.29 -4.98
CA VAL A 184 -4.73 9.78 -4.21
C VAL A 184 -3.78 10.55 -5.12
N MET A 185 -3.34 11.70 -4.63
CA MET A 185 -2.42 12.60 -5.33
C MET A 185 -1.38 13.19 -4.38
N LEU A 186 -0.31 13.73 -4.94
CA LEU A 186 0.67 14.52 -4.21
C LEU A 186 0.19 15.98 -4.12
N ASN A 187 0.19 16.55 -2.92
CA ASN A 187 -0.14 17.95 -2.67
C ASN A 187 0.92 18.60 -1.81
N SER A 188 1.58 19.63 -2.32
CA SER A 188 2.58 20.39 -1.56
C SER A 188 2.04 21.68 -0.93
N THR A 189 0.81 22.08 -1.24
CA THR A 189 0.20 23.30 -0.71
C THR A 189 -0.32 23.07 0.71
N ILE A 190 0.06 23.95 1.64
CA ILE A 190 -0.30 23.90 3.06
C ILE A 190 -1.40 24.90 3.38
N CYS A 191 -1.19 26.17 3.05
CA CYS A 191 -2.10 27.30 3.33
C CYS A 191 -1.81 28.45 2.39
N GLN A 192 -2.49 29.59 2.59
CA GLN A 192 -2.20 30.84 1.90
C GLN A 192 -1.09 31.63 2.60
N CYS A 193 -0.31 32.35 1.79
CA CYS A 193 0.76 33.21 2.32
C CYS A 193 0.17 34.45 2.97
N PRO A 194 0.50 34.74 4.24
CA PRO A 194 -0.03 35.93 4.95
C PRO A 194 0.48 37.24 4.38
N GLN A 195 1.59 37.24 3.60
CA GLN A 195 2.14 38.47 3.04
C GLN A 195 1.58 38.85 1.66
N CYS A 196 1.30 37.86 0.80
CA CYS A 196 0.93 38.14 -0.58
C CYS A 196 -0.28 37.34 -1.10
N GLY A 197 -0.90 36.47 -0.28
CA GLY A 197 -2.01 35.63 -0.68
C GLY A 197 -1.64 34.44 -1.60
N GLY A 198 -0.37 34.29 -1.99
CA GLY A 198 0.09 33.12 -2.74
C GLY A 198 0.04 31.84 -1.88
N GLU A 199 0.31 30.70 -2.46
CA GLU A 199 0.31 29.42 -1.74
C GLU A 199 1.61 29.22 -0.96
N ILE A 200 1.53 28.76 0.29
CA ILE A 200 2.67 28.21 1.02
C ILE A 200 2.80 26.74 0.67
N ARG A 201 3.95 26.37 0.12
CA ARG A 201 4.25 25.02 -0.34
C ARG A 201 5.41 24.41 0.43
N VAL A 202 5.30 23.12 0.74
CA VAL A 202 6.40 22.38 1.36
C VAL A 202 7.53 22.19 0.37
N GLY A 203 8.73 22.56 0.80
CA GLY A 203 9.99 22.28 0.11
C GLY A 203 10.90 21.36 0.92
N PRO A 204 12.08 20.98 0.42
CA PRO A 204 12.98 20.07 1.11
C PRO A 204 13.50 20.60 2.45
N ARG A 205 13.66 21.93 2.61
CA ARG A 205 14.23 22.56 3.82
C ARG A 205 13.32 23.58 4.47
N ALA A 206 12.37 24.11 3.72
CA ALA A 206 11.49 25.17 4.20
C ALA A 206 10.13 25.08 3.50
N TYR A 207 9.15 25.68 4.13
CA TYR A 207 7.88 26.03 3.49
C TYR A 207 8.04 27.40 2.84
N ASN A 208 7.79 27.49 1.56
CA ASN A 208 8.03 28.69 0.78
C ASN A 208 6.77 29.19 0.09
N CYS A 209 6.65 30.50 -0.05
CA CYS A 209 5.63 31.09 -0.86
C CYS A 209 5.80 30.71 -2.36
N SER A 210 4.72 30.38 -3.06
CA SER A 210 4.72 30.11 -4.49
C SER A 210 5.19 31.31 -5.33
N ASN A 211 5.06 32.52 -4.79
CA ASN A 211 5.47 33.76 -5.43
C ASN A 211 6.93 34.13 -5.15
N TYR A 212 7.73 33.24 -4.54
CA TYR A 212 9.14 33.49 -4.27
C TYR A 212 9.96 33.78 -5.55
N SER A 213 9.67 33.05 -6.62
CA SER A 213 10.32 33.19 -7.93
C SER A 213 9.46 33.98 -8.93
N ASN A 214 8.40 34.64 -8.47
CA ASN A 214 7.55 35.46 -9.33
C ASN A 214 8.16 36.87 -9.44
N ASP A 215 8.52 37.30 -10.64
CA ASP A 215 9.22 38.56 -10.89
C ASP A 215 8.37 39.79 -10.51
N ASP A 216 7.06 39.70 -10.54
CA ASP A 216 6.16 40.80 -10.22
C ASP A 216 5.93 40.98 -8.73
N VAL A 217 5.83 39.86 -7.98
CA VAL A 217 5.46 39.88 -6.54
C VAL A 217 6.68 39.72 -5.62
N LYS A 218 7.66 38.89 -5.98
CA LYS A 218 8.93 38.62 -5.28
C LYS A 218 8.75 38.38 -3.77
N CYS A 219 7.75 37.60 -3.37
CA CYS A 219 7.45 37.34 -1.99
C CYS A 219 8.52 36.39 -1.38
N GLN A 220 9.26 36.87 -0.40
CA GLN A 220 10.34 36.09 0.26
C GLN A 220 9.87 35.37 1.51
N PHE A 221 8.57 35.26 1.74
CA PHE A 221 8.03 34.55 2.90
C PHE A 221 8.43 33.08 2.89
N SER A 222 9.06 32.65 4.00
CA SER A 222 9.46 31.27 4.20
C SER A 222 9.49 30.91 5.69
N ILE A 223 9.20 29.65 5.99
CA ILE A 223 9.30 29.07 7.35
C ILE A 223 10.22 27.86 7.24
N TRP A 224 11.28 27.81 8.04
CA TRP A 224 12.17 26.65 8.07
C TRP A 224 11.44 25.41 8.60
N ARG A 225 11.72 24.25 8.03
CA ARG A 225 11.14 22.98 8.50
C ARG A 225 11.70 22.53 9.84
N THR A 226 12.87 23.02 10.21
CA THR A 226 13.49 22.71 11.50
C THR A 226 13.88 24.02 12.17
N ILE A 227 13.39 24.24 13.38
CA ILE A 227 13.70 25.38 14.24
C ILE A 227 14.15 24.83 15.59
N ASP A 228 15.39 25.12 16.00
CA ASP A 228 15.99 24.63 17.25
C ASP A 228 15.72 23.15 17.55
N GLY A 229 15.91 22.29 16.55
CA GLY A 229 15.71 20.85 16.66
C GLY A 229 14.26 20.36 16.57
N HIS A 230 13.28 21.26 16.56
CA HIS A 230 11.88 20.93 16.34
C HIS A 230 11.56 20.89 14.85
N GLU A 231 10.92 19.81 14.38
CA GLU A 231 10.37 19.73 13.03
C GLU A 231 9.01 20.40 12.98
N VAL A 232 8.94 21.57 12.33
CA VAL A 232 7.71 22.34 12.17
C VAL A 232 6.73 21.58 11.28
N THR A 233 5.57 21.27 11.82
CA THR A 233 4.52 20.50 11.14
C THR A 233 3.70 21.36 10.16
N PRO A 234 3.03 20.75 9.18
CA PRO A 234 2.08 21.47 8.32
C PRO A 234 0.95 22.17 9.08
N GLU A 235 0.51 21.59 10.20
CA GLU A 235 -0.50 22.17 11.10
C GLU A 235 0.00 23.45 11.76
N GLU A 236 1.21 23.43 12.29
CA GLU A 236 1.86 24.62 12.92
C GLU A 236 2.08 25.73 11.88
N VAL A 237 2.52 25.38 10.65
CA VAL A 237 2.64 26.35 9.56
C VAL A 237 1.29 26.99 9.24
N LYS A 238 0.23 26.20 9.20
CA LYS A 238 -1.11 26.71 8.98
C LYS A 238 -1.55 27.66 10.09
N GLN A 239 -1.30 27.32 11.37
CA GLN A 239 -1.59 28.19 12.53
C GLN A 239 -0.79 29.49 12.45
N LEU A 240 0.51 29.41 12.15
CA LEU A 240 1.35 30.61 11.97
C LEU A 240 0.84 31.53 10.88
N CYS A 241 0.41 30.98 9.74
CA CYS A 241 -0.13 31.78 8.65
C CYS A 241 -1.51 32.37 8.93
N ASP A 242 -2.39 31.62 9.60
CA ASP A 242 -3.78 32.01 9.86
C ASP A 242 -3.94 32.89 11.10
N LYS A 243 -3.17 32.62 12.19
CA LYS A 243 -3.32 33.23 13.52
C LYS A 243 -2.10 34.04 13.97
N GLY A 244 -0.96 33.86 13.32
CA GLY A 244 0.29 34.49 13.71
C GLY A 244 1.06 33.72 14.79
N GLU A 245 0.49 32.71 15.44
CA GLU A 245 1.15 31.89 16.45
C GLU A 245 0.64 30.46 16.49
N THR A 246 1.41 29.54 17.09
CA THR A 246 0.97 28.16 17.34
C THR A 246 0.01 28.09 18.53
N ASP A 247 -0.96 27.17 18.47
CA ASP A 247 -1.95 27.00 19.54
C ASP A 247 -1.30 26.40 20.79
N GLU A 248 -0.40 25.43 20.63
CA GLU A 248 0.23 24.71 21.70
C GLU A 248 1.67 25.20 21.95
N VAL A 249 2.15 24.97 23.15
CA VAL A 249 3.55 25.17 23.53
C VAL A 249 4.36 23.99 22.99
N ILE A 250 5.51 24.30 22.42
CA ILE A 250 6.39 23.33 21.76
C ILE A 250 7.62 23.12 22.63
N HIS A 251 8.04 21.85 22.76
CA HIS A 251 9.26 21.48 23.47
C HIS A 251 10.47 21.56 22.54
N PHE A 252 11.42 22.43 22.86
CA PHE A 252 12.66 22.63 22.13
C PHE A 252 13.85 22.04 22.85
N TYR A 253 14.91 21.70 22.13
CA TYR A 253 16.15 21.19 22.68
C TYR A 253 17.31 22.09 22.30
N ARG A 254 18.06 22.57 23.28
CA ARG A 254 19.32 23.29 23.05
C ARG A 254 20.44 22.32 22.68
N LYS A 255 21.53 22.85 22.16
CA LYS A 255 22.71 22.06 21.77
C LYS A 255 23.36 21.34 22.97
N ASP A 256 23.18 21.83 24.19
CA ASP A 256 23.63 21.21 25.42
C ASP A 256 22.70 20.13 25.98
N GLY A 257 21.59 19.85 25.28
CA GLY A 257 20.57 18.88 25.66
C GLY A 257 19.51 19.40 26.62
N SER A 258 19.63 20.65 27.09
CA SER A 258 18.59 21.26 27.93
C SER A 258 17.31 21.51 27.14
N GLN A 259 16.16 21.35 27.80
CA GLN A 259 14.84 21.57 27.22
C GLN A 259 14.30 22.95 27.65
N PHE A 260 13.49 23.54 26.76
CA PHE A 260 12.72 24.73 27.07
C PHE A 260 11.44 24.74 26.25
N ASP A 261 10.42 25.38 26.75
CA ASP A 261 9.08 25.42 26.20
C ASP A 261 8.77 26.81 25.68
N LYS A 262 8.36 26.88 24.40
CA LYS A 262 8.00 28.12 23.72
C LYS A 262 6.92 27.88 22.68
N LYS A 263 6.20 28.94 22.30
CA LYS A 263 5.39 28.96 21.11
C LYS A 263 6.20 29.48 19.92
N LEU A 264 5.81 29.06 18.73
CA LEU A 264 6.24 29.72 17.50
C LEU A 264 5.31 30.90 17.23
N LYS A 265 5.86 32.04 16.91
CA LYS A 265 5.13 33.28 16.58
C LYS A 265 5.68 33.89 15.30
N LEU A 266 4.80 34.45 14.50
CA LEU A 266 5.17 35.17 13.29
C LEU A 266 5.22 36.68 13.57
N GLU A 267 6.42 37.26 13.52
CA GLU A 267 6.65 38.71 13.64
C GLU A 267 7.43 39.22 12.42
N ASP A 268 6.99 40.27 11.80
CA ASP A 268 7.61 40.89 10.61
C ASP A 268 7.97 39.86 9.51
N GLY A 269 7.12 38.86 9.33
CA GLY A 269 7.31 37.82 8.32
C GLY A 269 8.37 36.77 8.67
N LYS A 270 8.85 36.75 9.91
CA LYS A 270 9.80 35.76 10.43
C LYS A 270 9.21 34.99 11.60
N VAL A 271 9.57 33.72 11.72
CA VAL A 271 9.17 32.92 12.88
C VAL A 271 10.16 33.11 13.99
N ILE A 272 9.66 33.46 15.16
CA ILE A 272 10.41 33.64 16.42
C ILE A 272 9.88 32.70 17.50
N LEU A 273 10.65 32.50 18.55
CA LEU A 273 10.27 31.75 19.76
C LEU A 273 9.69 32.75 20.80
N ALA A 274 8.42 32.62 21.13
CA ALA A 274 7.69 33.50 22.03
C ALA A 274 7.39 32.83 23.38
#